data_4ec8b7a235e95f7943b9eb4b4648af82
#
_entry.id   4ec8b7a235e95f7943b9eb4b4648af82
#
_cell.length_a   1.000
_cell.length_b   1.000
_cell.length_c   1.000
_cell.angle_alpha   90.00
_cell.angle_beta   90.00
_cell.angle_gamma   90.00
#
_symmetry.space_group_name_H-M   'P 1'
#
loop_
_entity.id
_entity.type
_entity.pdbx_description
1 polymer ?
#
loop_
_entity_poly.entity_id
_entity_poly.type
_entity_poly.pdbx_seq_one_letter_code
_entity_poly.pdbx_strand_id
1 'polypeptide(L)'
;MMQKRMETLMQKLPAGTDAALIQSDVNRRYLTGMQSSAGTVLCFRDGAYLIIDFRYIEKARECVKNCTVLEQHDLYEQIRELLRKHNARTLSVESMTMTLSQFSKLKQQLGNQVQLDQSDALSRAIFACRTVKTEAEIDKIRKAQRIA
;
A
#
# COMPACT_ATOMS: atom_id res chain seq x y z
N MET A 1 7.63 -6.32 -13.37
CA MET A 1 6.46 -5.48 -13.63
C MET A 1 5.71 -5.10 -12.35
N MET A 2 5.35 -6.05 -11.47
CA MET A 2 4.78 -5.75 -10.17
C MET A 2 5.68 -4.88 -9.30
N GLN A 3 6.98 -5.12 -9.36
CA GLN A 3 7.98 -4.37 -8.60
C GLN A 3 7.93 -2.87 -8.90
N LYS A 4 7.66 -2.51 -10.16
CA LYS A 4 7.59 -1.10 -10.57
C LYS A 4 6.32 -0.39 -10.10
N ARG A 5 5.27 -1.11 -9.73
CA ARG A 5 4.00 -0.48 -9.32
C ARG A 5 4.15 0.36 -8.07
N MET A 6 4.87 -0.15 -7.08
CA MET A 6 5.08 0.59 -5.82
C MET A 6 6.00 1.80 -6.05
N GLU A 7 7.05 1.62 -6.84
CA GLU A 7 7.95 2.71 -7.21
C GLU A 7 7.20 3.80 -7.99
N THR A 8 6.40 3.39 -8.97
CA THR A 8 5.60 4.32 -9.78
C THR A 8 4.61 5.08 -8.91
N LEU A 9 3.96 4.40 -7.97
CA LEU A 9 3.05 5.04 -7.04
C LEU A 9 3.75 6.14 -6.25
N MET A 10 4.91 5.85 -5.68
CA MET A 10 5.65 6.83 -4.89
C MET A 10 6.11 8.01 -5.74
N GLN A 11 6.46 7.77 -7.00
CA GLN A 11 6.85 8.84 -7.93
C GLN A 11 5.69 9.79 -8.25
N LYS A 12 4.46 9.31 -8.19
CA LYS A 12 3.26 10.12 -8.46
C LYS A 12 2.81 10.95 -7.26
N LEU A 13 3.38 10.70 -6.09
CA LEU A 13 3.07 11.45 -4.89
C LEU A 13 3.89 12.74 -4.83
N PRO A 14 3.39 13.80 -4.14
CA PRO A 14 4.17 15.02 -3.95
C PRO A 14 5.53 14.74 -3.34
N ALA A 15 6.53 15.55 -3.71
CA ALA A 15 7.91 15.36 -3.28
C ALA A 15 8.07 15.34 -1.74
N GLY A 16 7.19 16.05 -1.03
CA GLY A 16 7.21 16.09 0.44
C GLY A 16 6.59 14.86 1.12
N THR A 17 6.03 13.94 0.36
CA THR A 17 5.45 12.71 0.92
C THR A 17 6.52 11.64 1.05
N ASP A 18 6.78 11.21 2.29
CA ASP A 18 7.83 10.23 2.57
C ASP A 18 7.33 8.80 2.51
N ALA A 19 6.08 8.56 2.89
CA ALA A 19 5.52 7.21 2.99
C ALA A 19 4.05 7.19 2.61
N ALA A 20 3.56 6.01 2.22
CA ALA A 20 2.17 5.77 1.88
C ALA A 20 1.68 4.50 2.56
N LEU A 21 0.50 4.57 3.17
CA LEU A 21 -0.14 3.47 3.87
C LEU A 21 -1.35 2.98 3.07
N ILE A 22 -1.32 1.73 2.64
CA ILE A 22 -2.37 1.12 1.82
C ILE A 22 -2.95 -0.08 2.56
N GLN A 23 -4.25 -0.04 2.85
CA GLN A 23 -4.94 -1.10 3.56
C GLN A 23 -6.17 -1.65 2.84
N SER A 24 -6.67 -0.96 1.81
CA SER A 24 -7.81 -1.45 1.05
C SER A 24 -7.46 -2.72 0.27
N ASP A 25 -8.39 -3.65 0.19
CA ASP A 25 -8.18 -4.95 -0.45
C ASP A 25 -7.80 -4.81 -1.92
N VAL A 26 -8.51 -3.95 -2.63
CA VAL A 26 -8.31 -3.75 -4.08
C VAL A 26 -6.91 -3.19 -4.36
N ASN A 27 -6.50 -2.18 -3.61
CA ASN A 27 -5.21 -1.54 -3.83
C ASN A 27 -4.04 -2.42 -3.36
N ARG A 28 -4.21 -3.16 -2.25
CA ARG A 28 -3.21 -4.14 -1.84
C ARG A 28 -2.99 -5.19 -2.92
N ARG A 29 -4.07 -5.74 -3.45
CA ARG A 29 -4.00 -6.74 -4.52
C ARG A 29 -3.31 -6.18 -5.76
N TYR A 30 -3.65 -4.96 -6.14
CA TYR A 30 -3.01 -4.29 -7.27
C TYR A 30 -1.49 -4.19 -7.07
N LEU A 31 -1.06 -3.76 -5.88
CA LEU A 31 0.35 -3.51 -5.60
C LEU A 31 1.15 -4.79 -5.37
N THR A 32 0.58 -5.78 -4.70
CA THR A 32 1.30 -7.00 -4.32
C THR A 32 1.06 -8.18 -5.26
N GLY A 33 -0.04 -8.17 -6.01
CA GLY A 33 -0.45 -9.31 -6.83
C GLY A 33 -1.11 -10.43 -6.06
N MET A 34 -1.24 -10.30 -4.74
CA MET A 34 -1.81 -11.32 -3.87
C MET A 34 -3.14 -10.88 -3.30
N GLN A 35 -4.13 -11.77 -3.33
CA GLN A 35 -5.42 -11.54 -2.70
C GLN A 35 -5.39 -12.01 -1.24
N SER A 36 -5.82 -11.14 -0.32
CA SER A 36 -5.95 -11.46 1.09
C SER A 36 -7.07 -10.62 1.70
N SER A 37 -7.70 -11.14 2.76
CA SER A 37 -8.77 -10.41 3.44
C SER A 37 -8.26 -9.35 4.40
N ALA A 38 -6.98 -9.37 4.72
CA ALA A 38 -6.34 -8.41 5.62
C ALA A 38 -4.89 -8.21 5.21
N GLY A 39 -4.31 -7.12 5.62
CA GLY A 39 -2.92 -6.79 5.36
C GLY A 39 -2.71 -5.29 5.25
N THR A 40 -1.45 -4.88 5.36
CA THR A 40 -1.05 -3.48 5.28
C THR A 40 0.19 -3.37 4.41
N VAL A 41 0.13 -2.52 3.38
CA VAL A 41 1.29 -2.17 2.57
C VAL A 41 1.79 -0.81 3.01
N LEU A 42 3.08 -0.72 3.31
CA LEU A 42 3.72 0.53 3.67
C LEU A 42 4.85 0.79 2.68
N CYS A 43 4.67 1.82 1.86
CA CYS A 43 5.61 2.18 0.82
C CYS A 43 6.45 3.39 1.21
N PHE A 44 7.74 3.32 0.91
CA PHE A 44 8.69 4.43 1.06
C PHE A 44 9.35 4.71 -0.29
N ARG A 45 10.11 5.78 -0.36
CA ARG A 45 10.86 6.11 -1.60
C ARG A 45 11.92 5.06 -1.93
N ASP A 46 12.46 4.40 -0.92
CA ASP A 46 13.57 3.46 -1.02
C ASP A 46 13.20 2.02 -0.67
N GLY A 47 11.93 1.71 -0.52
CA GLY A 47 11.51 0.34 -0.22
C GLY A 47 10.02 0.24 0.09
N ALA A 48 9.56 -0.99 0.27
CA ALA A 48 8.17 -1.26 0.60
C ALA A 48 8.05 -2.52 1.45
N TYR A 49 6.97 -2.60 2.22
CA TYR A 49 6.71 -3.70 3.15
C TYR A 49 5.24 -4.12 3.05
N LEU A 50 5.02 -5.43 3.15
CA LEU A 50 3.69 -6.01 3.36
C LEU A 50 3.68 -6.60 4.77
N ILE A 51 2.86 -6.05 5.65
CA ILE A 51 2.65 -6.56 6.99
C ILE A 51 1.35 -7.36 6.98
N ILE A 52 1.45 -8.66 7.20
CA ILE A 52 0.32 -9.57 7.00
C ILE A 52 0.29 -10.63 8.11
N ASP A 53 -0.90 -11.08 8.49
CA ASP A 53 -1.05 -11.99 9.62
C ASP A 53 -0.60 -13.42 9.29
N PHE A 54 -0.53 -14.27 10.34
CA PHE A 54 -0.01 -15.63 10.24
C PHE A 54 -0.75 -16.50 9.26
N ARG A 55 -2.03 -16.22 8.98
CA ARG A 55 -2.83 -17.01 8.05
C ARG A 55 -2.33 -16.94 6.61
N TYR A 56 -1.69 -15.82 6.26
CA TYR A 56 -1.26 -15.53 4.89
C TYR A 56 0.26 -15.45 4.74
N ILE A 57 1.02 -15.53 5.84
CA ILE A 57 2.46 -15.21 5.81
C ILE A 57 3.24 -16.13 4.87
N GLU A 58 2.97 -17.42 4.89
CA GLU A 58 3.68 -18.37 4.04
C GLU A 58 3.39 -18.12 2.56
N LYS A 59 2.10 -17.94 2.23
CA LYS A 59 1.68 -17.64 0.86
C LYS A 59 2.30 -16.32 0.39
N ALA A 60 2.31 -15.31 1.25
CA ALA A 60 2.89 -14.01 0.91
C ALA A 60 4.39 -14.13 0.62
N ARG A 61 5.12 -14.90 1.42
CA ARG A 61 6.56 -15.12 1.18
C ARG A 61 6.84 -15.82 -0.14
N GLU A 62 5.94 -16.70 -0.56
CA GLU A 62 6.07 -17.39 -1.86
C GLU A 62 5.69 -16.51 -3.04
N CYS A 63 4.61 -15.73 -2.91
CA CYS A 63 3.98 -15.01 -4.03
C CYS A 63 4.44 -13.57 -4.19
N VAL A 64 4.74 -12.88 -3.08
CA VAL A 64 5.05 -11.45 -3.10
C VAL A 64 6.55 -11.25 -3.12
N LYS A 65 7.06 -10.76 -4.25
CA LYS A 65 8.50 -10.59 -4.47
C LYS A 65 8.93 -9.12 -4.60
N ASN A 66 7.98 -8.20 -4.65
CA ASN A 66 8.26 -6.78 -4.89
C ASN A 66 8.36 -5.94 -3.63
N CYS A 67 8.29 -6.56 -2.47
CA CYS A 67 8.48 -5.87 -1.19
C CYS A 67 8.91 -6.86 -0.11
N THR A 68 9.30 -6.34 1.03
CA THR A 68 9.63 -7.16 2.21
C THR A 68 8.35 -7.59 2.90
N VAL A 69 8.19 -8.90 3.09
CA VAL A 69 7.02 -9.46 3.77
C VAL A 69 7.34 -9.64 5.25
N LEU A 70 6.51 -9.05 6.11
CA LEU A 70 6.64 -9.12 7.56
C LEU A 70 5.38 -9.74 8.16
N GLU A 71 5.57 -10.64 9.12
CA GLU A 71 4.45 -11.17 9.88
C GLU A 71 3.93 -10.11 10.84
N GLN A 72 2.61 -9.92 10.85
CA GLN A 72 1.98 -8.95 11.73
C GLN A 72 1.98 -9.45 13.18
N HIS A 73 2.53 -8.66 14.07
CA HIS A 73 2.49 -8.87 15.52
C HIS A 73 1.73 -7.73 16.17
N ASP A 74 2.36 -6.57 16.31
CA ASP A 74 1.72 -5.32 16.72
C ASP A 74 1.83 -4.35 15.55
N LEU A 75 0.74 -4.20 14.80
CA LEU A 75 0.73 -3.44 13.55
C LEU A 75 1.23 -2.00 13.74
N TYR A 76 0.70 -1.30 14.73
CA TYR A 76 1.07 0.12 14.92
C TYR A 76 2.51 0.27 15.37
N GLU A 77 3.00 -0.64 16.21
CA GLU A 77 4.41 -0.65 16.61
C GLU A 77 5.31 -0.91 15.40
N GLN A 78 4.94 -1.85 14.55
CA GLN A 78 5.69 -2.16 13.34
C GLN A 78 5.70 -0.98 12.38
N ILE A 79 4.56 -0.30 12.21
CA ILE A 79 4.49 0.92 11.39
C ILE A 79 5.40 1.99 11.96
N ARG A 80 5.36 2.24 13.27
CA ARG A 80 6.23 3.23 13.92
C ARG A 80 7.72 2.93 13.69
N GLU A 81 8.11 1.68 13.83
CA GLU A 81 9.50 1.27 13.63
C GLU A 81 9.98 1.49 12.20
N LEU A 82 9.14 1.13 11.23
CA LEU A 82 9.47 1.31 9.81
C LEU A 82 9.57 2.79 9.44
N LEU A 83 8.67 3.61 9.96
CA LEU A 83 8.73 5.06 9.76
C LEU A 83 10.02 5.65 10.31
N ARG A 84 10.45 5.21 11.47
CA ARG A 84 11.73 5.64 12.06
C ARG A 84 12.92 5.16 11.23
N LYS A 85 12.89 3.90 10.80
CA LYS A 85 13.96 3.31 10.00
C LYS A 85 14.22 4.08 8.72
N HIS A 86 13.16 4.55 8.07
CA HIS A 86 13.25 5.29 6.81
C HIS A 86 13.24 6.80 6.99
N ASN A 87 13.30 7.28 8.23
CA ASN A 87 13.27 8.71 8.56
C ASN A 87 12.07 9.42 7.94
N ALA A 88 10.92 8.74 7.86
CA ALA A 88 9.72 9.29 7.26
C ALA A 88 9.04 10.26 8.23
N ARG A 89 8.70 11.45 7.73
CA ARG A 89 8.01 12.49 8.52
C ARG A 89 6.59 12.72 8.06
N THR A 90 6.26 12.30 6.84
CA THR A 90 4.94 12.47 6.26
C THR A 90 4.42 11.13 5.78
N LEU A 91 3.22 10.77 6.21
CA LEU A 91 2.55 9.53 5.81
C LEU A 91 1.23 9.87 5.13
N SER A 92 1.08 9.47 3.87
CA SER A 92 -0.14 9.65 3.12
C SER A 92 -1.07 8.45 3.32
N VAL A 93 -2.37 8.70 3.45
CA VAL A 93 -3.36 7.65 3.69
C VAL A 93 -4.41 7.62 2.58
N GLU A 94 -5.10 6.50 2.46
CA GLU A 94 -6.17 6.31 1.48
C GLU A 94 -7.44 7.04 1.94
N SER A 95 -7.49 8.36 1.76
CA SER A 95 -8.57 9.20 2.28
C SER A 95 -9.95 8.84 1.73
N MET A 96 -10.03 8.26 0.53
CA MET A 96 -11.29 7.86 -0.09
C MET A 96 -11.84 6.53 0.42
N THR A 97 -11.02 5.72 1.09
CA THR A 97 -11.43 4.40 1.59
C THR A 97 -11.33 4.28 3.10
N MET A 98 -10.45 5.04 3.73
CA MET A 98 -10.25 5.01 5.18
C MET A 98 -11.42 5.71 5.89
N THR A 99 -11.98 5.05 6.89
CA THR A 99 -13.05 5.67 7.71
C THR A 99 -12.45 6.71 8.65
N LEU A 100 -13.31 7.62 9.13
CA LEU A 100 -12.89 8.61 10.12
C LEU A 100 -12.39 7.93 11.40
N SER A 101 -13.04 6.84 11.80
CA SER A 101 -12.65 6.07 12.99
C SER A 101 -11.24 5.47 12.81
N GLN A 102 -10.97 4.88 11.66
CA GLN A 102 -9.65 4.32 11.34
C GLN A 102 -8.58 5.41 11.33
N PHE A 103 -8.88 6.56 10.74
CA PHE A 103 -7.95 7.69 10.72
C PHE A 103 -7.66 8.23 12.12
N SER A 104 -8.69 8.39 12.95
CA SER A 104 -8.53 8.86 14.32
C SER A 104 -7.65 7.91 15.14
N LYS A 105 -7.86 6.61 14.97
CA LYS A 105 -7.07 5.60 15.67
C LYS A 105 -5.60 5.64 15.21
N LEU A 106 -5.38 5.75 13.92
CA LEU A 106 -4.04 5.86 13.36
C LEU A 106 -3.31 7.09 13.89
N LYS A 107 -3.99 8.23 13.89
CA LYS A 107 -3.45 9.49 14.41
C LYS A 107 -3.08 9.37 15.88
N GLN A 108 -3.95 8.73 16.69
CA GLN A 108 -3.70 8.51 18.10
C GLN A 108 -2.47 7.61 18.31
N GLN A 109 -2.35 6.53 17.53
CA GLN A 109 -1.27 5.55 17.66
C GLN A 109 0.08 6.08 17.20
N LEU A 110 0.11 6.90 16.16
CA LEU A 110 1.36 7.45 15.64
C LEU A 110 1.76 8.76 16.33
N GLY A 111 0.80 9.47 16.95
CA GLY A 111 1.06 10.70 17.69
C GLY A 111 1.74 11.76 16.84
N ASN A 112 2.80 12.38 17.39
CA ASN A 112 3.54 13.45 16.69
C ASN A 112 4.74 12.94 15.90
N GLN A 113 4.91 11.62 15.81
CA GLN A 113 6.05 11.02 15.11
C GLN A 113 6.03 11.37 13.61
N VAL A 114 4.84 11.44 13.03
CA VAL A 114 4.66 11.65 11.60
C VAL A 114 3.44 12.55 11.37
N GLN A 115 3.53 13.37 10.32
CA GLN A 115 2.38 14.17 9.88
C GLN A 115 1.56 13.33 8.91
N LEU A 116 0.28 13.14 9.22
CA LEU A 116 -0.63 12.40 8.35
C LEU A 116 -1.18 13.31 7.27
N ASP A 117 -1.02 12.89 6.02
CA ASP A 117 -1.60 13.57 4.86
C ASP A 117 -2.96 12.94 4.58
N GLN A 118 -4.03 13.64 4.93
CA GLN A 118 -5.42 13.21 4.72
C GLN A 118 -6.02 13.75 3.43
N SER A 119 -5.21 14.37 2.58
CA SER A 119 -5.65 14.80 1.25
C SER A 119 -5.92 13.59 0.36
N ASP A 120 -6.46 13.83 -0.82
CA ASP A 120 -6.73 12.77 -1.79
C ASP A 120 -5.51 12.38 -2.64
N ALA A 121 -4.32 12.87 -2.29
CA ALA A 121 -3.11 12.66 -3.11
C ALA A 121 -2.81 11.18 -3.34
N LEU A 122 -2.83 10.35 -2.29
CA LEU A 122 -2.57 8.92 -2.42
C LEU A 122 -3.67 8.24 -3.23
N SER A 123 -4.94 8.53 -2.94
CA SER A 123 -6.07 7.94 -3.66
C SER A 123 -6.01 8.26 -5.16
N ARG A 124 -5.67 9.49 -5.50
CA ARG A 124 -5.51 9.91 -6.90
C ARG A 124 -4.32 9.23 -7.56
N ALA A 125 -3.21 9.12 -6.85
CA ALA A 125 -2.00 8.47 -7.38
C ALA A 125 -2.26 7.00 -7.69
N ILE A 126 -2.92 6.28 -6.79
CA ILE A 126 -3.28 4.87 -7.01
C ILE A 126 -4.26 4.74 -8.17
N PHE A 127 -5.27 5.61 -8.24
CA PHE A 127 -6.22 5.61 -9.34
C PHE A 127 -5.50 5.81 -10.68
N ALA A 128 -4.57 6.76 -10.74
CA ALA A 128 -3.79 7.00 -11.95
C ALA A 128 -2.95 5.77 -12.34
N CYS A 129 -2.35 5.08 -11.37
CA CYS A 129 -1.61 3.85 -11.62
C CYS A 129 -2.52 2.75 -12.17
N ARG A 130 -3.72 2.60 -11.62
CA ARG A 130 -4.65 1.54 -12.00
C ARG A 130 -5.30 1.78 -13.35
N THR A 131 -5.39 3.03 -13.81
CA THR A 131 -5.95 3.34 -15.14
C THR A 131 -4.98 3.01 -16.27
N VAL A 132 -3.68 2.98 -15.99
CA VAL A 132 -2.67 2.56 -16.98
C VAL A 132 -2.51 1.05 -16.90
N LYS A 133 -3.11 0.33 -17.88
CA LYS A 133 -3.11 -1.14 -17.91
C LYS A 133 -1.87 -1.66 -18.64
N THR A 134 -1.29 -2.76 -18.15
CA THR A 134 -0.28 -3.50 -18.87
C THR A 134 -0.94 -4.27 -20.03
N GLU A 135 -0.14 -4.70 -21.02
CA GLU A 135 -0.66 -5.52 -22.12
C GLU A 135 -1.32 -6.80 -21.62
N ALA A 136 -0.74 -7.45 -20.61
CA ALA A 136 -1.31 -8.66 -20.02
C ALA A 136 -2.66 -8.38 -19.38
N GLU A 137 -2.82 -7.24 -18.70
CA GLU A 137 -4.09 -6.82 -18.10
C GLU A 137 -5.14 -6.52 -19.18
N ILE A 138 -4.74 -5.84 -20.24
CA ILE A 138 -5.62 -5.56 -21.39
C ILE A 138 -6.11 -6.86 -22.01
N ASP A 139 -5.22 -7.84 -22.21
CA ASP A 139 -5.59 -9.14 -22.75
C ASP A 139 -6.62 -9.88 -21.89
N LYS A 140 -6.47 -9.82 -20.56
CA LYS A 140 -7.43 -10.41 -19.64
C LYS A 140 -8.81 -9.74 -19.77
N ILE A 141 -8.84 -8.43 -19.89
CA ILE A 141 -10.09 -7.68 -20.08
C ILE A 141 -10.75 -8.06 -21.40
N ARG A 142 -9.96 -8.16 -22.47
CA ARG A 142 -10.46 -8.57 -23.79
C ARG A 142 -11.06 -9.97 -23.77
N LYS A 143 -10.40 -10.91 -23.12
CA LYS A 143 -10.89 -12.29 -22.97
C LYS A 143 -12.20 -12.33 -22.20
N ALA A 144 -12.30 -11.58 -21.11
CA ALA A 144 -13.53 -11.49 -20.31
C ALA A 144 -14.69 -10.93 -21.15
N GLN A 145 -14.46 -9.92 -21.97
CA GLN A 145 -15.47 -9.36 -22.87
C GLN A 145 -15.93 -10.34 -23.94
N ARG A 146 -15.04 -11.18 -24.45
CA ARG A 146 -15.39 -12.20 -25.46
C ARG A 146 -16.26 -13.31 -24.87
N ILE A 147 -16.07 -13.63 -23.61
CA ILE A 147 -16.84 -14.67 -22.93
C ILE A 147 -18.24 -14.16 -22.56
N ALA A 148 -18.36 -12.89 -22.29
CA ALA A 148 -19.64 -12.25 -21.99
C ALA A 148 -20.41 -12.03 -23.29
#